data_75fca7dd6622174bb5ee5b16fe4579ac
#
_entry.id   75fca7dd6622174bb5ee5b16fe4579ac
#
_cell.length_a   1.000
_cell.length_b   1.000
_cell.length_c   1.000
_cell.angle_alpha   90.00
_cell.angle_beta   90.00
_cell.angle_gamma   90.00
#
_symmetry.space_group_name_H-M   'P 1'
#
loop_
_entity.id
_entity.type
_entity.pdbx_description
1 polymer ?
#
loop_
_entity_poly.entity_id
_entity_poly.type
_entity_poly.pdbx_seq_one_letter_code
_entity_poly.pdbx_strand_id
1 'polypeptide(L)'
;MKKIVILSDTHGNLSAIYSIYDILLESDMVFHLGDHYDDMNEFEGVLGDKLYRVYGNCDFGRDPKEILVDVEGVKIFATHGDLYGVKRTATRLIERAKGLGANAVFYGHTHCAEIKEIDGITVINPGSAERYSTNKSF
;
A
#
# COMPACT_ATOMS: atom_id res chain seq x y z
N MET A 1 5.85 -13.09 14.29
CA MET A 1 4.82 -12.61 13.35
C MET A 1 5.07 -11.13 13.01
N LYS A 2 5.07 -10.79 11.74
CA LYS A 2 5.29 -9.42 11.30
C LYS A 2 3.98 -8.63 11.30
N LYS A 3 4.02 -7.40 11.81
CA LYS A 3 2.89 -6.47 11.76
C LYS A 3 3.14 -5.49 10.63
N ILE A 4 2.24 -5.46 9.66
CA ILE A 4 2.34 -4.63 8.46
C ILE A 4 1.18 -3.65 8.43
N VAL A 5 1.48 -2.37 8.27
CA VAL A 5 0.49 -1.32 8.07
C VAL A 5 0.50 -0.92 6.61
N ILE A 6 -0.67 -0.83 6.00
CA ILE A 6 -0.82 -0.49 4.60
C ILE A 6 -1.69 0.76 4.48
N LEU A 7 -1.16 1.78 3.82
CA LEU A 7 -1.85 3.06 3.58
C LEU A 7 -1.84 3.35 2.09
N SER A 8 -2.83 4.09 1.61
CA SER A 8 -2.87 4.54 0.23
C SER A 8 -3.79 5.76 0.09
N ASP A 9 -3.54 6.55 -0.96
CA ASP A 9 -4.46 7.60 -1.38
C ASP A 9 -4.79 8.56 -0.22
N THR A 10 -3.75 9.03 0.46
CA THR A 10 -3.88 9.90 1.64
C THR A 10 -4.27 11.33 1.29
N HIS A 11 -3.91 11.80 0.10
CA HIS A 11 -4.31 13.10 -0.46
C HIS A 11 -4.21 14.27 0.53
N GLY A 12 -3.10 14.34 1.28
CA GLY A 12 -2.83 15.43 2.20
C GLY A 12 -3.50 15.30 3.57
N ASN A 13 -4.20 14.20 3.84
CA ASN A 13 -4.87 14.01 5.15
C ASN A 13 -3.89 13.47 6.19
N LEU A 14 -3.03 14.36 6.70
CA LEU A 14 -2.05 14.01 7.72
C LEU A 14 -2.72 13.63 9.05
N SER A 15 -3.90 14.19 9.34
CA SER A 15 -4.64 13.84 10.56
C SER A 15 -4.98 12.35 10.62
N ALA A 16 -5.35 11.76 9.48
CA ALA A 16 -5.63 10.33 9.42
C ALA A 16 -4.39 9.50 9.76
N ILE A 17 -3.23 9.93 9.27
CA ILE A 17 -1.97 9.24 9.53
C ILE A 17 -1.58 9.40 11.01
N TYR A 18 -1.68 10.60 11.56
CA TYR A 18 -1.37 10.83 12.98
C TYR A 18 -2.31 10.07 13.91
N SER A 19 -3.54 9.80 13.49
CA SER A 19 -4.49 9.04 14.31
C SER A 19 -4.04 7.60 14.58
N ILE A 20 -3.15 7.07 13.74
CA ILE A 20 -2.61 5.72 13.89
C ILE A 20 -1.10 5.73 14.20
N TYR A 21 -0.60 6.85 14.71
CA TYR A 21 0.84 7.04 14.92
C TYR A 21 1.46 5.94 15.78
N ASP A 22 0.80 5.58 16.89
CA ASP A 22 1.29 4.54 17.78
C ASP A 22 1.37 3.18 17.07
N ILE A 23 0.37 2.90 16.22
CA ILE A 23 0.33 1.67 15.43
C ILE A 23 1.51 1.65 14.43
N LEU A 24 1.81 2.78 13.81
CA LEU A 24 2.95 2.90 12.89
C LEU A 24 4.26 2.61 13.61
N LEU A 25 4.43 3.15 14.81
CA LEU A 25 5.66 2.95 15.59
C LEU A 25 5.84 1.49 16.01
N GLU A 26 4.76 0.79 16.30
CA GLU A 26 4.78 -0.60 16.73
C GLU A 26 4.89 -1.60 15.56
N SER A 27 4.64 -1.15 14.34
CA SER A 27 4.66 -2.03 13.16
C SER A 27 6.08 -2.44 12.78
N ASP A 28 6.19 -3.54 12.07
CA ASP A 28 7.45 -4.02 11.49
C ASP A 28 7.68 -3.41 10.10
N MET A 29 6.61 -3.14 9.37
CA MET A 29 6.66 -2.57 8.03
C MET A 29 5.46 -1.64 7.81
N VAL A 30 5.67 -0.57 7.06
CA VAL A 30 4.63 0.38 6.66
C VAL A 30 4.74 0.57 5.16
N PHE A 31 3.64 0.36 4.44
CA PHE A 31 3.55 0.58 3.00
C PHE A 31 2.64 1.77 2.71
N HIS A 32 3.08 2.67 1.85
CA HIS A 32 2.23 3.70 1.26
C HIS A 32 2.17 3.44 -0.25
N LEU A 33 0.97 3.21 -0.76
CA LEU A 33 0.76 2.73 -2.11
C LEU A 33 0.48 3.83 -3.14
N GLY A 34 0.87 5.06 -2.81
CA GLY A 34 0.80 6.16 -3.76
C GLY A 34 -0.39 7.10 -3.58
N ASP A 35 -0.39 8.13 -4.36
CA ASP A 35 -1.22 9.32 -4.31
C ASP A 35 -1.01 10.08 -3.00
N HIS A 36 -0.17 11.11 -3.12
CA HIS A 36 0.39 11.87 -2.01
C HIS A 36 1.31 11.04 -1.12
N TYR A 37 2.17 10.24 -1.76
CA TYR A 37 3.14 9.44 -1.02
C TYR A 37 4.09 10.31 -0.17
N ASP A 38 4.27 11.58 -0.54
CA ASP A 38 5.06 12.55 0.20
C ASP A 38 4.41 12.98 1.52
N ASP A 39 3.15 12.62 1.77
CA ASP A 39 2.54 12.79 3.09
C ASP A 39 3.33 12.00 4.15
N MET A 40 4.07 10.98 3.74
CA MET A 40 4.90 10.18 4.63
C MET A 40 6.27 10.81 4.93
N ASN A 41 6.61 11.94 4.31
CA ASN A 41 7.91 12.58 4.53
C ASN A 41 8.13 12.96 5.99
N GLU A 42 7.09 13.37 6.70
CA GLU A 42 7.17 13.70 8.11
C GLU A 42 7.50 12.50 8.98
N PHE A 43 7.26 11.30 8.48
CA PHE A 43 7.41 10.05 9.23
C PHE A 43 8.69 9.30 8.88
N GLU A 44 9.45 9.77 7.90
CA GLU A 44 10.69 9.10 7.47
C GLU A 44 11.68 8.90 8.61
N GLY A 45 11.83 9.93 9.46
CA GLY A 45 12.78 9.88 10.56
C GLY A 45 12.42 8.84 11.61
N VAL A 46 11.15 8.67 11.92
CA VAL A 46 10.70 7.72 12.95
C VAL A 46 10.49 6.31 12.41
N LEU A 47 10.16 6.17 11.14
CA LEU A 47 9.93 4.86 10.52
C LEU A 47 11.20 4.25 9.92
N GLY A 48 12.09 5.09 9.40
CA GLY A 48 13.36 4.61 8.86
C GLY A 48 13.18 3.55 7.76
N ASP A 49 13.93 2.46 7.87
CA ASP A 49 13.97 1.40 6.86
C ASP A 49 12.68 0.57 6.76
N LYS A 50 11.75 0.73 7.69
CA LYS A 50 10.50 -0.01 7.62
C LYS A 50 9.43 0.66 6.77
N LEU A 51 9.68 1.88 6.26
CA LEU A 51 8.77 2.59 5.36
C LEU A 51 9.07 2.25 3.91
N TYR A 52 8.06 1.73 3.21
CA TYR A 52 8.09 1.40 1.79
C TYR A 52 7.05 2.23 1.06
N ARG A 53 7.43 2.89 -0.03
CA ARG A 53 6.55 3.78 -0.79
C ARG A 53 6.63 3.51 -2.27
N VAL A 54 5.50 3.64 -2.95
CA VAL A 54 5.43 3.64 -4.41
C VAL A 54 4.66 4.86 -4.89
N TYR A 55 4.90 5.28 -6.15
CA TYR A 55 4.17 6.37 -6.77
C TYR A 55 2.78 5.97 -7.18
N GLY A 56 1.82 6.89 -6.94
CA GLY A 56 0.53 6.87 -7.58
C GLY A 56 0.50 7.79 -8.79
N ASN A 57 -0.63 7.82 -9.47
CA ASN A 57 -0.83 8.66 -10.65
C ASN A 57 -0.89 10.16 -10.32
N CYS A 58 -1.06 10.53 -9.04
CA CYS A 58 -1.05 11.91 -8.57
C CYS A 58 0.29 12.35 -8.01
N ASP A 59 1.32 11.51 -8.06
CA ASP A 59 2.63 11.80 -7.49
C ASP A 59 3.63 12.20 -8.56
N PHE A 60 4.63 12.99 -8.16
CA PHE A 60 5.73 13.42 -9.02
C PHE A 60 7.06 13.09 -8.38
N GLY A 61 8.01 12.58 -9.18
CA GLY A 61 9.37 12.32 -8.71
C GLY A 61 9.99 11.09 -9.35
N ARG A 62 10.92 10.43 -8.64
CA ARG A 62 11.75 9.36 -9.18
C ARG A 62 11.65 8.03 -8.46
N ASP A 63 10.79 7.93 -7.46
CA ASP A 63 10.63 6.68 -6.74
C ASP A 63 9.94 5.63 -7.62
N PRO A 64 10.10 4.35 -7.32
CA PRO A 64 9.50 3.30 -8.14
C PRO A 64 7.98 3.34 -8.08
N LYS A 65 7.35 2.95 -9.18
CA LYS A 65 5.90 2.80 -9.25
C LYS A 65 5.43 1.47 -8.70
N GLU A 66 6.35 0.53 -8.55
CA GLU A 66 6.05 -0.78 -7.98
C GLU A 66 7.31 -1.35 -7.32
N ILE A 67 7.12 -2.17 -6.28
CA ILE A 67 8.20 -2.84 -5.57
C ILE A 67 7.81 -4.29 -5.30
N LEU A 68 8.81 -5.14 -5.19
CA LEU A 68 8.66 -6.54 -4.78
C LEU A 68 9.52 -6.74 -3.54
N VAL A 69 8.89 -7.11 -2.43
CA VAL A 69 9.56 -7.25 -1.15
C VAL A 69 9.38 -8.67 -0.62
N ASP A 70 10.48 -9.30 -0.21
CA ASP A 70 10.43 -10.62 0.42
C ASP A 70 10.41 -10.44 1.93
N VAL A 71 9.40 -10.99 2.58
CA VAL A 71 9.23 -10.96 4.04
C VAL A 71 9.10 -12.37 4.54
N GLU A 72 10.18 -12.90 5.10
CA GLU A 72 10.20 -14.26 5.66
C GLU A 72 9.70 -15.32 4.67
N GLY A 73 10.11 -15.21 3.41
CA GLY A 73 9.73 -16.14 2.35
C GLY A 73 8.42 -15.80 1.64
N VAL A 74 7.70 -14.78 2.09
CA VAL A 74 6.48 -14.30 1.44
C VAL A 74 6.84 -13.12 0.54
N LYS A 75 6.57 -13.25 -0.76
CA LYS A 75 6.83 -12.18 -1.73
C LYS A 75 5.62 -11.27 -1.85
N ILE A 76 5.81 -10.00 -1.55
CA ILE A 76 4.77 -8.98 -1.60
C ILE A 76 5.05 -8.07 -2.80
N PHE A 77 4.09 -8.00 -3.72
CA PHE A 77 4.11 -7.05 -4.81
C PHE A 77 3.25 -5.85 -4.42
N ALA A 78 3.86 -4.67 -4.34
CA ALA A 78 3.16 -3.45 -3.97
C ALA A 78 3.20 -2.45 -5.12
N THR A 79 2.04 -1.91 -5.48
CA THR A 79 1.88 -0.94 -6.55
C THR A 79 0.66 -0.08 -6.29
N HIS A 80 0.60 1.13 -6.88
CA HIS A 80 -0.61 1.94 -6.76
C HIS A 80 -1.78 1.28 -7.49
N GLY A 81 -1.55 0.72 -8.66
CA GLY A 81 -2.55 -0.01 -9.43
C GLY A 81 -3.00 0.67 -10.71
N ASP A 82 -2.72 1.96 -10.87
CA ASP A 82 -3.13 2.73 -12.06
C ASP A 82 -2.61 2.13 -13.38
N LEU A 83 -1.43 1.48 -13.32
CA LEU A 83 -0.82 0.85 -14.50
C LEU A 83 -1.55 -0.41 -14.97
N TYR A 84 -2.40 -0.98 -14.14
CA TYR A 84 -3.04 -2.29 -14.38
C TYR A 84 -4.55 -2.22 -14.54
N GLY A 85 -5.11 -1.03 -14.69
CA GLY A 85 -6.53 -0.85 -14.92
C GLY A 85 -7.43 -1.37 -13.81
N VAL A 86 -7.00 -1.26 -12.56
CA VAL A 86 -7.68 -1.87 -11.40
C VAL A 86 -9.06 -1.30 -11.13
N LYS A 87 -9.40 -0.12 -11.65
CA LYS A 87 -10.75 0.43 -11.52
C LYS A 87 -11.78 -0.37 -12.33
N ARG A 88 -11.34 -1.13 -13.32
CA ARG A 88 -12.21 -1.97 -14.15
C ARG A 88 -12.19 -3.42 -13.66
N THR A 89 -10.99 -3.96 -13.46
CA THR A 89 -10.81 -5.36 -13.05
C THR A 89 -9.41 -5.54 -12.48
N ALA A 90 -9.23 -6.53 -11.61
CA ALA A 90 -7.93 -6.88 -11.05
C ALA A 90 -7.13 -7.86 -11.91
N THR A 91 -7.64 -8.28 -13.06
CA THR A 91 -7.06 -9.35 -13.89
C THR A 91 -5.58 -9.07 -14.24
N ARG A 92 -5.29 -7.89 -14.77
CA ARG A 92 -3.92 -7.55 -15.18
C ARG A 92 -2.97 -7.48 -13.99
N LEU A 93 -3.46 -6.98 -12.86
CA LEU A 93 -2.69 -6.91 -11.63
C LEU A 93 -2.30 -8.32 -11.15
N ILE A 94 -3.26 -9.24 -11.14
CA ILE A 94 -3.05 -10.62 -10.72
C ILE A 94 -2.09 -11.34 -11.67
N GLU A 95 -2.23 -11.13 -12.98
CA GLU A 95 -1.32 -11.71 -13.96
C GLU A 95 0.13 -11.25 -13.75
N ARG A 96 0.31 -9.97 -13.45
CA ARG A 96 1.64 -9.41 -13.14
C ARG A 96 2.21 -10.04 -11.87
N ALA A 97 1.38 -10.15 -10.83
CA ALA A 97 1.79 -10.77 -9.56
C ALA A 97 2.22 -12.22 -9.77
N LYS A 98 1.48 -12.98 -10.56
CA LYS A 98 1.85 -14.36 -10.91
C LYS A 98 3.18 -14.43 -11.63
N GLY A 99 3.41 -13.53 -12.59
CA GLY A 99 4.66 -13.47 -13.33
C GLY A 99 5.86 -13.15 -12.44
N LEU A 100 5.66 -12.43 -11.35
CA LEU A 100 6.70 -12.08 -10.39
C LEU A 100 6.88 -13.14 -9.30
N GLY A 101 6.01 -14.15 -9.26
CA GLY A 101 6.04 -15.15 -8.18
C GLY A 101 5.56 -14.60 -6.84
N ALA A 102 4.72 -13.55 -6.86
CA ALA A 102 4.24 -12.92 -5.63
C ALA A 102 3.20 -13.79 -4.93
N ASN A 103 3.24 -13.77 -3.60
CA ASN A 103 2.25 -14.45 -2.75
C ASN A 103 1.17 -13.49 -2.28
N ALA A 104 1.46 -12.18 -2.29
CA ALA A 104 0.54 -11.14 -1.90
C ALA A 104 0.69 -9.93 -2.79
N VAL A 105 -0.40 -9.18 -2.98
CA VAL A 105 -0.45 -7.94 -3.74
C VAL A 105 -1.09 -6.87 -2.90
N PHE A 106 -0.41 -5.73 -2.75
CA PHE A 106 -0.96 -4.55 -2.10
C PHE A 106 -1.15 -3.48 -3.18
N TYR A 107 -2.36 -2.93 -3.29
CA TYR A 107 -2.66 -1.89 -4.28
C TYR A 107 -3.67 -0.89 -3.75
N GLY A 108 -3.75 0.28 -4.35
CA GLY A 108 -4.68 1.34 -3.99
C GLY A 108 -5.51 1.80 -5.18
N HIS A 109 -5.52 3.10 -5.43
CA HIS A 109 -6.12 3.76 -6.60
C HIS A 109 -7.66 3.73 -6.65
N THR A 110 -8.32 2.63 -6.34
CA THR A 110 -9.79 2.50 -6.41
C THR A 110 -10.49 3.21 -5.26
N HIS A 111 -9.78 3.50 -4.17
CA HIS A 111 -10.33 4.01 -2.91
C HIS A 111 -11.31 3.06 -2.23
N CYS A 112 -11.35 1.79 -2.66
CA CYS A 112 -12.25 0.78 -2.11
C CYS A 112 -11.44 -0.27 -1.35
N ALA A 113 -11.64 -0.33 -0.04
CA ALA A 113 -10.95 -1.30 0.79
C ALA A 113 -11.45 -2.72 0.48
N GLU A 114 -10.50 -3.66 0.30
CA GLU A 114 -10.84 -5.07 0.13
C GLU A 114 -9.69 -5.97 0.57
N ILE A 115 -10.04 -7.14 1.04
CA ILE A 115 -9.10 -8.23 1.31
C ILE A 115 -9.73 -9.49 0.71
N LYS A 116 -9.04 -10.13 -0.22
CA LYS A 116 -9.53 -11.35 -0.86
C LYS A 116 -8.38 -12.21 -1.30
N GLU A 117 -8.68 -13.43 -1.70
CA GLU A 117 -7.71 -14.35 -2.28
C GLU A 117 -8.13 -14.71 -3.70
N ILE A 118 -7.21 -14.57 -4.64
CA ILE A 118 -7.42 -14.90 -6.05
C ILE A 118 -6.28 -15.79 -6.50
N ASP A 119 -6.58 -17.01 -6.94
CA ASP A 119 -5.59 -17.96 -7.45
C ASP A 119 -4.42 -18.19 -6.48
N GLY A 120 -4.70 -18.24 -5.18
CA GLY A 120 -3.70 -18.45 -4.14
C GLY A 120 -2.94 -17.20 -3.75
N ILE A 121 -3.25 -16.03 -4.34
CA ILE A 121 -2.61 -14.76 -4.02
C ILE A 121 -3.50 -13.94 -3.11
N THR A 122 -2.96 -13.47 -1.99
CA THR A 122 -3.67 -12.56 -1.08
C THR A 122 -3.65 -11.17 -1.68
N VAL A 123 -4.82 -10.58 -1.91
CA VAL A 123 -4.98 -9.27 -2.55
C VAL A 123 -5.56 -8.29 -1.54
N ILE A 124 -4.83 -7.21 -1.26
CA ILE A 124 -5.22 -6.23 -0.25
C ILE A 124 -5.21 -4.82 -0.84
N ASN A 125 -6.34 -4.12 -0.68
CA ASN A 125 -6.45 -2.69 -0.92
C ASN A 125 -6.89 -2.05 0.39
N PRO A 126 -6.11 -1.12 0.97
CA PRO A 126 -6.46 -0.51 2.25
C PRO A 126 -7.57 0.53 2.14
N GLY A 127 -8.00 0.88 0.93
CA GLY A 127 -8.89 1.99 0.68
C GLY A 127 -8.16 3.32 0.77
N SER A 128 -8.90 4.42 0.73
CA SER A 128 -8.33 5.76 0.82
C SER A 128 -8.33 6.26 2.26
N ALA A 129 -7.20 6.81 2.71
CA ALA A 129 -7.09 7.52 3.97
C ALA A 129 -7.42 9.01 3.84
N GLU A 130 -7.85 9.46 2.66
CA GLU A 130 -8.31 10.83 2.44
C GLU A 130 -9.51 11.16 3.33
N ARG A 131 -10.43 10.19 3.48
CA ARG A 131 -11.60 10.33 4.32
C ARG A 131 -11.42 9.53 5.60
N TYR A 132 -11.61 10.20 6.71
CA TYR A 132 -11.55 9.54 8.00
C TYR A 132 -12.65 8.50 8.13
N SER A 133 -12.28 7.29 8.53
CA SER A 133 -13.25 6.25 8.84
C SER A 133 -12.82 5.55 10.12
N THR A 134 -13.67 5.62 11.15
CA THR A 134 -13.39 5.04 12.46
C THR A 134 -13.53 3.53 12.50
N ASN A 135 -14.13 2.94 11.48
CA ASN A 135 -14.55 1.54 11.51
C ASN A 135 -13.72 0.61 10.64
N LYS A 136 -12.58 1.07 10.14
CA LYS A 136 -11.74 0.25 9.28
C LYS A 136 -10.41 -0.04 9.96
N SER A 137 -10.14 -1.30 10.19
CA SER A 137 -8.80 -1.77 10.52
C SER A 137 -8.13 -2.28 9.24
N PHE A 138 -6.91 -1.93 9.10
CA PHE A 138 -6.12 -2.29 7.92
C PHE A 138 -4.94 -3.15 8.33
#